data_4df1b4e3f80f6f7a6c55964df9c7118d
#
_entry.id   4df1b4e3f80f6f7a6c55964df9c7118d
#
_cell.length_a   1.000
_cell.length_b   1.000
_cell.length_c   1.000
_cell.angle_alpha   90.00
_cell.angle_beta   90.00
_cell.angle_gamma   90.00
#
_symmetry.space_group_name_H-M   'P 1'
#
loop_
_entity.id
_entity.type
_entity.pdbx_description
1 polymer ?
#
loop_
_entity_poly.entity_id
_entity_poly.type
_entity_poly.pdbx_seq_one_letter_code
_entity_poly.pdbx_strand_id
1 'polypeptide(L)'
;MQPIALAVLMDDISSINRKKDSSFAMMLEAQSRDWEIYTFDSVDMFHLKGQVFANVRKTFVTDSESDWYSCEEQELLSLSNVDVIFMRKDPPFDMDYIYATYLLEQAEIGGVMVVNKPSSLRDANEKLFSLNFSDYIPKTLVSSNIEQLVAFINDNEEAIVKPLDSMGGKDIYKLK
;
A
#
# COMPACT_ATOMS: atom_id res chain seq x y z
N MET A 1 12.74 27.85 -3.49
CA MET A 1 11.55 27.10 -3.06
C MET A 1 12.02 26.11 -2.02
N GLN A 2 11.23 25.82 -1.01
CA GLN A 2 11.55 24.71 -0.11
C GLN A 2 11.42 23.40 -0.89
N PRO A 3 12.26 22.39 -0.58
CA PRO A 3 12.11 21.08 -1.19
C PRO A 3 10.74 20.48 -0.84
N ILE A 4 10.17 19.69 -1.74
CA ILE A 4 8.94 18.96 -1.47
C ILE A 4 9.24 17.84 -0.47
N ALA A 5 8.43 17.74 0.57
CA ALA A 5 8.52 16.68 1.58
C ALA A 5 7.58 15.52 1.22
N LEU A 6 8.15 14.38 0.85
CA LEU A 6 7.45 13.12 0.57
C LEU A 6 7.55 12.18 1.77
N ALA A 7 6.44 11.76 2.33
CA ALA A 7 6.38 10.68 3.29
C ALA A 7 5.88 9.38 2.62
N VAL A 8 6.54 8.27 2.86
CA VAL A 8 6.17 6.96 2.29
C VAL A 8 5.79 6.02 3.42
N LEU A 9 4.51 5.71 3.51
CA LEU A 9 4.00 4.66 4.39
C LEU A 9 4.22 3.31 3.71
N MET A 10 5.14 2.52 4.25
CA MET A 10 5.58 1.26 3.65
C MET A 10 6.09 0.29 4.73
N ASP A 11 6.32 -0.96 4.35
CA ASP A 11 7.09 -1.90 5.16
C ASP A 11 8.54 -1.42 5.32
N ASP A 12 9.26 -2.00 6.30
CA ASP A 12 10.66 -1.62 6.52
C ASP A 12 11.45 -1.66 5.21
N ILE A 13 12.14 -0.57 4.90
CA ILE A 13 12.86 -0.41 3.64
C ILE A 13 13.89 -1.52 3.40
N SER A 14 14.44 -2.12 4.46
CA SER A 14 15.37 -3.25 4.35
C SER A 14 14.74 -4.52 3.80
N SER A 15 13.41 -4.65 3.88
CA SER A 15 12.65 -5.83 3.47
C SER A 15 12.26 -5.85 1.99
N ILE A 16 12.30 -4.72 1.30
CA ILE A 16 11.83 -4.61 -0.08
C ILE A 16 12.81 -5.22 -1.09
N ASN A 17 12.27 -5.72 -2.19
CA ASN A 17 13.10 -6.18 -3.30
C ASN A 17 13.39 -5.01 -4.27
N ARG A 18 14.52 -4.33 -4.07
CA ARG A 18 14.95 -3.17 -4.85
C ARG A 18 14.74 -3.29 -6.37
N LYS A 19 14.98 -4.48 -6.95
CA LYS A 19 14.88 -4.69 -8.42
C LYS A 19 13.44 -4.76 -8.93
N LYS A 20 12.46 -4.95 -8.05
CA LYS A 20 11.05 -5.16 -8.41
C LYS A 20 10.11 -4.15 -7.75
N ASP A 21 10.57 -3.46 -6.73
CA ASP A 21 9.74 -2.57 -5.94
C ASP A 21 9.58 -1.21 -6.62
N SER A 22 8.33 -0.84 -6.89
CA SER A 22 8.01 0.45 -7.49
C SER A 22 8.14 1.61 -6.51
N SER A 23 8.05 1.37 -5.21
CA SER A 23 8.26 2.42 -4.18
C SER A 23 9.71 2.88 -4.20
N PHE A 24 10.65 1.95 -4.35
CA PHE A 24 12.07 2.29 -4.52
C PHE A 24 12.32 3.18 -5.76
N ALA A 25 11.72 2.81 -6.90
CA ALA A 25 11.84 3.61 -8.12
C ALA A 25 11.25 5.02 -7.96
N MET A 26 10.12 5.14 -7.25
CA MET A 26 9.49 6.43 -6.94
C MET A 26 10.36 7.28 -6.01
N MET A 27 10.98 6.68 -5.00
CA MET A 27 11.90 7.37 -4.09
C MET A 27 13.17 7.85 -4.81
N LEU A 28 13.74 7.05 -5.70
CA LEU A 28 14.87 7.47 -6.54
C LEU A 28 14.54 8.70 -7.39
N GLU A 29 13.37 8.67 -8.04
CA GLU A 29 12.90 9.80 -8.86
C GLU A 29 12.62 11.03 -8.00
N ALA A 30 12.00 10.88 -6.83
CA ALA A 30 11.75 11.98 -5.90
C ALA A 30 13.08 12.62 -5.44
N GLN A 31 14.06 11.81 -5.05
CA GLN A 31 15.37 12.29 -4.62
C GLN A 31 16.14 12.98 -5.76
N SER A 32 16.02 12.52 -7.00
CA SER A 32 16.62 13.17 -8.18
C SER A 32 16.07 14.56 -8.44
N ARG A 33 14.90 14.89 -7.86
CA ARG A 33 14.22 16.20 -7.90
C ARG A 33 14.47 17.03 -6.65
N ASP A 34 15.43 16.66 -5.83
CA ASP A 34 15.75 17.31 -4.56
C ASP A 34 14.59 17.29 -3.53
N TRP A 35 13.73 16.27 -3.58
CA TRP A 35 12.69 16.08 -2.56
C TRP A 35 13.28 15.47 -1.30
N GLU A 36 12.76 15.87 -0.15
CA GLU A 36 13.03 15.19 1.12
C GLU A 36 12.13 13.96 1.26
N ILE A 37 12.72 12.82 1.60
CA ILE A 37 11.99 11.56 1.71
C ILE A 37 11.99 11.10 3.16
N TYR A 38 10.82 10.78 3.66
CA TYR A 38 10.58 10.18 4.97
C TYR A 38 9.90 8.82 4.80
N THR A 39 10.36 7.81 5.52
CA THR A 39 9.71 6.48 5.54
C THR A 39 9.19 6.17 6.93
N PHE A 40 8.06 5.46 7.01
CA PHE A 40 7.45 5.00 8.26
C PHE A 40 6.51 3.82 8.00
N ASP A 41 6.23 3.02 9.02
CA ASP A 41 5.24 1.95 8.98
C ASP A 41 3.89 2.42 9.58
N SER A 42 2.82 1.67 9.33
CA SER A 42 1.48 1.94 9.88
C SER A 42 1.44 1.95 11.41
N VAL A 43 2.25 1.13 12.06
CA VAL A 43 2.38 1.09 13.52
C VAL A 43 3.00 2.36 14.12
N ASP A 44 3.70 3.14 13.33
CA ASP A 44 4.32 4.40 13.74
C ASP A 44 3.33 5.58 13.73
N MET A 45 2.17 5.40 13.08
CA MET A 45 1.15 6.44 12.93
C MET A 45 0.22 6.51 14.13
N PHE A 46 -0.13 7.72 14.54
CA PHE A 46 -1.17 7.94 15.55
C PHE A 46 -1.86 9.29 15.39
N HIS A 47 -3.08 9.37 15.90
CA HIS A 47 -3.86 10.60 15.93
C HIS A 47 -3.88 11.17 17.36
N LEU A 48 -3.56 12.45 17.49
CA LEU A 48 -3.60 13.16 18.76
C LEU A 48 -4.11 14.60 18.56
N LYS A 49 -5.13 15.00 19.34
CA LYS A 49 -5.66 16.37 19.35
C LYS A 49 -6.00 16.95 17.96
N GLY A 50 -6.62 16.13 17.12
CA GLY A 50 -7.07 16.57 15.79
C GLY A 50 -5.97 16.53 14.70
N GLN A 51 -4.79 16.02 15.01
CA GLN A 51 -3.68 15.91 14.05
C GLN A 51 -3.16 14.48 13.98
N VAL A 52 -2.62 14.12 12.82
CA VAL A 52 -1.95 12.83 12.62
C VAL A 52 -0.45 13.03 12.66
N PHE A 53 0.20 12.17 13.42
CA PHE A 53 1.66 12.12 13.58
C PHE A 53 2.19 10.76 13.15
N ALA A 54 3.45 10.71 12.80
CA ALA A 54 4.19 9.45 12.65
C ALA A 54 5.61 9.60 13.17
N ASN A 55 6.15 8.48 13.68
CA ASN A 55 7.59 8.37 13.90
C ASN A 55 8.24 8.00 12.56
N VAL A 56 8.94 8.94 11.95
CA VAL A 56 9.48 8.81 10.60
C VAL A 56 11.00 8.72 10.63
N ARG A 57 11.59 8.21 9.55
CA ARG A 57 13.03 8.27 9.30
C ARG A 57 13.28 9.03 8.01
N LYS A 58 14.12 10.06 8.05
CA LYS A 58 14.61 10.68 6.82
C LYS A 58 15.47 9.65 6.08
N THR A 59 15.13 9.41 4.83
CA THR A 59 15.62 8.28 4.05
C THR A 59 16.30 8.76 2.78
N PHE A 60 17.45 8.19 2.49
CA PHE A 60 18.20 8.43 1.26
C PHE A 60 18.33 7.12 0.49
N VAL A 61 18.18 7.18 -0.82
CA VAL A 61 18.25 6.00 -1.70
C VAL A 61 19.22 6.23 -2.84
N THR A 62 19.91 5.17 -3.25
CA THR A 62 20.83 5.19 -4.41
C THR A 62 20.63 3.95 -5.26
N ASP A 63 20.79 4.07 -6.58
CA ASP A 63 20.74 2.91 -7.47
C ASP A 63 22.09 2.17 -7.44
N SER A 64 22.39 1.54 -6.31
CA SER A 64 23.59 0.75 -6.04
C SER A 64 23.22 -0.68 -5.65
N GLU A 65 24.08 -1.67 -5.94
CA GLU A 65 23.84 -3.05 -5.50
C GLU A 65 24.10 -3.26 -4.01
N SER A 66 25.00 -2.48 -3.43
CA SER A 66 25.27 -2.40 -1.98
C SER A 66 24.95 -1.00 -1.48
N ASP A 67 24.62 -0.89 -0.20
CA ASP A 67 24.37 0.39 0.46
C ASP A 67 23.38 1.31 -0.29
N TRP A 68 22.32 0.69 -0.81
CA TRP A 68 21.34 1.33 -1.68
C TRP A 68 20.36 2.25 -0.93
N TYR A 69 20.37 2.23 0.40
CA TYR A 69 19.62 3.17 1.25
C TYR A 69 20.40 3.48 2.52
N SER A 70 20.10 4.63 3.12
CA SER A 70 20.45 4.99 4.48
C SER A 70 19.31 5.76 5.13
N CYS A 71 19.17 5.63 6.44
CA CYS A 71 18.15 6.34 7.21
C CYS A 71 18.82 7.09 8.35
N GLU A 72 18.30 8.28 8.65
CA GLU A 72 18.63 8.99 9.88
C GLU A 72 17.91 8.38 11.08
N GLU A 73 18.19 8.88 12.28
CA GLU A 73 17.46 8.50 13.48
C GLU A 73 15.97 8.80 13.35
N GLN A 74 15.16 8.01 14.04
CA GLN A 74 13.71 8.20 14.03
C GLN A 74 13.34 9.51 14.71
N GLU A 75 12.48 10.28 14.10
CA GLU A 75 11.93 11.52 14.64
C GLU A 75 10.41 11.55 14.58
N LEU A 76 9.81 12.30 15.49
CA LEU A 76 8.36 12.54 15.49
C LEU A 76 8.02 13.67 14.52
N LEU A 77 7.19 13.37 13.52
CA LEU A 77 6.74 14.33 12.52
C LEU A 77 5.21 14.45 12.52
N SER A 78 4.70 15.68 12.52
CA SER A 78 3.30 15.90 12.16
C SER A 78 3.14 15.70 10.65
N LEU A 79 2.21 14.81 10.25
CA LEU A 79 1.98 14.56 8.83
C LEU A 79 1.40 15.77 8.08
N SER A 80 0.94 16.80 8.78
CA SER A 80 0.60 18.08 8.15
C SER A 80 1.82 18.90 7.67
N ASN A 81 3.03 18.50 8.06
CA ASN A 81 4.27 19.16 7.66
C ASN A 81 4.90 18.55 6.40
N VAL A 82 4.27 17.54 5.80
CA VAL A 82 4.69 16.99 4.50
C VAL A 82 3.74 17.43 3.39
N ASP A 83 4.23 17.47 2.17
CA ASP A 83 3.42 17.88 1.00
C ASP A 83 2.61 16.70 0.47
N VAL A 84 3.18 15.51 0.49
CA VAL A 84 2.55 14.31 -0.06
C VAL A 84 2.88 13.06 0.75
N ILE A 85 1.90 12.18 0.89
CA ILE A 85 2.06 10.86 1.49
C ILE A 85 1.76 9.81 0.43
N PHE A 86 2.69 8.88 0.20
CA PHE A 86 2.45 7.69 -0.60
C PHE A 86 2.07 6.53 0.31
N MET A 87 0.88 5.96 0.11
CA MET A 87 0.45 4.72 0.75
C MET A 87 1.00 3.54 -0.05
N ARG A 88 2.10 2.98 0.42
CA ARG A 88 2.83 1.89 -0.21
C ARG A 88 3.00 0.66 0.69
N LYS A 89 2.23 0.61 1.78
CA LYS A 89 2.16 -0.56 2.65
C LYS A 89 1.62 -1.76 1.88
N ASP A 90 2.35 -2.86 1.91
CA ASP A 90 1.91 -4.11 1.32
C ASP A 90 0.77 -4.74 2.14
N PRO A 91 -0.12 -5.51 1.52
CA PRO A 91 -1.11 -6.33 2.23
C PRO A 91 -0.47 -7.24 3.30
N PRO A 92 -1.24 -7.72 4.29
CA PRO A 92 -2.65 -8.08 4.16
C PRO A 92 -3.61 -6.90 4.20
N PHE A 93 -4.72 -6.98 3.45
CA PHE A 93 -5.83 -6.04 3.52
C PHE A 93 -6.75 -6.44 4.68
N ASP A 94 -6.27 -6.17 5.88
CA ASP A 94 -6.92 -6.48 7.15
C ASP A 94 -7.43 -5.21 7.87
N MET A 95 -7.85 -5.35 9.11
CA MET A 95 -8.35 -4.22 9.88
C MET A 95 -7.26 -3.19 10.20
N ASP A 96 -6.02 -3.60 10.38
CA ASP A 96 -4.92 -2.67 10.65
C ASP A 96 -4.64 -1.82 9.40
N TYR A 97 -4.68 -2.43 8.21
CA TYR A 97 -4.61 -1.68 6.95
C TYR A 97 -5.77 -0.68 6.82
N ILE A 98 -7.00 -1.10 7.14
CA ILE A 98 -8.18 -0.22 7.12
C ILE A 98 -8.01 0.94 8.12
N TYR A 99 -7.56 0.69 9.35
CA TYR A 99 -7.31 1.74 10.33
C TYR A 99 -6.23 2.71 9.88
N ALA A 100 -5.16 2.24 9.25
CA ALA A 100 -4.15 3.10 8.65
C ALA A 100 -4.76 4.04 7.60
N THR A 101 -5.67 3.54 6.74
CA THR A 101 -6.35 4.39 5.75
C THR A 101 -7.24 5.45 6.39
N TYR A 102 -7.88 5.19 7.54
CA TYR A 102 -8.64 6.20 8.27
C TYR A 102 -7.74 7.29 8.85
N LEU A 103 -6.56 6.94 9.37
CA LEU A 103 -5.58 7.94 9.83
C LEU A 103 -5.07 8.78 8.66
N LEU A 104 -4.77 8.17 7.52
CA LEU A 104 -4.37 8.90 6.31
C LEU A 104 -5.48 9.84 5.80
N GLU A 105 -6.74 9.45 5.92
CA GLU A 105 -7.88 10.31 5.58
C GLU A 105 -7.95 11.54 6.50
N GLN A 106 -7.62 11.39 7.79
CA GLN A 106 -7.50 12.54 8.70
C GLN A 106 -6.33 13.45 8.33
N ALA A 107 -5.20 12.90 7.87
CA ALA A 107 -4.09 13.69 7.33
C ALA A 107 -4.51 14.43 6.05
N GLU A 108 -5.26 13.78 5.14
CA GLU A 108 -5.82 14.40 3.92
C GLU A 108 -6.76 15.57 4.26
N ILE A 109 -7.64 15.40 5.26
CA ILE A 109 -8.50 16.48 5.78
C ILE A 109 -7.66 17.62 6.34
N GLY A 110 -6.50 17.33 6.93
CA GLY A 110 -5.52 18.30 7.40
C GLY A 110 -4.78 19.05 6.30
N GLY A 111 -4.99 18.70 5.02
CA GLY A 111 -4.45 19.40 3.85
C GLY A 111 -3.32 18.69 3.12
N VAL A 112 -2.91 17.51 3.55
CA VAL A 112 -1.86 16.72 2.91
C VAL A 112 -2.42 15.96 1.70
N MET A 113 -1.68 15.91 0.60
CA MET A 113 -2.04 15.04 -0.52
C MET A 113 -1.70 13.58 -0.19
N VAL A 114 -2.67 12.68 -0.24
CA VAL A 114 -2.44 11.24 -0.03
C VAL A 114 -2.67 10.47 -1.34
N VAL A 115 -1.68 9.69 -1.75
CA VAL A 115 -1.69 8.85 -2.96
C VAL A 115 -1.44 7.38 -2.59
N ASN A 116 -2.33 6.47 -2.89
CA ASN A 116 -3.65 6.67 -3.48
C ASN A 116 -4.63 7.18 -2.42
N LYS A 117 -5.75 7.75 -2.87
CA LYS A 117 -6.79 8.29 -1.97
C LYS A 117 -7.25 7.23 -0.96
N PRO A 118 -7.25 7.52 0.35
CA PRO A 118 -7.52 6.51 1.39
C PRO A 118 -8.88 5.82 1.24
N SER A 119 -9.93 6.56 0.88
CA SER A 119 -11.25 5.97 0.60
C SER A 119 -11.21 5.00 -0.58
N SER A 120 -10.47 5.32 -1.65
CA SER A 120 -10.35 4.44 -2.81
C SER A 120 -9.59 3.14 -2.49
N LEU A 121 -8.63 3.19 -1.57
CA LEU A 121 -7.93 1.99 -1.09
C LEU A 121 -8.89 1.02 -0.37
N ARG A 122 -9.86 1.55 0.38
CA ARG A 122 -10.90 0.73 1.03
C ARG A 122 -11.95 0.22 0.05
N ASP A 123 -12.37 1.05 -0.90
CA ASP A 123 -13.52 0.79 -1.77
C ASP A 123 -13.16 -0.05 -3.00
N ALA A 124 -11.90 -0.02 -3.45
CA ALA A 124 -11.43 -0.70 -4.65
C ALA A 124 -10.55 -1.91 -4.32
N ASN A 125 -11.14 -2.95 -3.71
CA ASN A 125 -10.43 -4.22 -3.56
C ASN A 125 -10.01 -4.76 -4.94
N GLU A 126 -8.74 -5.09 -5.12
CA GLU A 126 -8.13 -5.43 -6.41
C GLU A 126 -8.83 -6.59 -7.16
N LYS A 127 -9.43 -7.52 -6.42
CA LYS A 127 -10.13 -8.68 -7.01
C LYS A 127 -11.62 -8.40 -7.21
N LEU A 128 -12.29 -7.81 -6.20
CA LEU A 128 -13.72 -7.51 -6.28
C LEU A 128 -14.04 -6.36 -7.22
N PHE A 129 -13.14 -5.39 -7.35
CA PHE A 129 -13.35 -4.25 -8.25
C PHE A 129 -13.54 -4.68 -9.71
N SER A 130 -12.96 -5.81 -10.11
CA SER A 130 -13.14 -6.40 -11.45
C SER A 130 -14.59 -6.76 -11.77
N LEU A 131 -15.42 -7.03 -10.75
CA LEU A 131 -16.86 -7.34 -10.96
C LEU A 131 -17.66 -6.18 -11.58
N ASN A 132 -17.13 -4.94 -11.50
CA ASN A 132 -17.72 -3.78 -12.19
C ASN A 132 -17.52 -3.85 -13.71
N PHE A 133 -16.73 -4.81 -14.20
CA PHE A 133 -16.37 -4.97 -15.61
C PHE A 133 -16.69 -6.38 -16.10
N SER A 134 -17.92 -6.84 -15.85
CA SER A 134 -18.38 -8.21 -16.12
C SER A 134 -18.11 -8.70 -17.53
N ASP A 135 -18.15 -7.79 -18.53
CA ASP A 135 -17.94 -8.12 -19.95
C ASP A 135 -16.47 -8.42 -20.28
N TYR A 136 -15.53 -8.08 -19.37
CA TYR A 136 -14.09 -8.20 -19.57
C TYR A 136 -13.42 -9.24 -18.65
N ILE A 137 -14.20 -9.89 -17.78
CA ILE A 137 -13.69 -10.93 -16.89
C ILE A 137 -14.26 -12.30 -17.28
N PRO A 138 -13.53 -13.40 -17.00
CA PRO A 138 -14.07 -14.74 -17.17
C PRO A 138 -15.24 -14.98 -16.21
N LYS A 139 -15.97 -16.09 -16.44
CA LYS A 139 -17.02 -16.54 -15.51
C LYS A 139 -16.44 -16.60 -14.09
N THR A 140 -17.01 -15.84 -13.19
CA THR A 140 -16.48 -15.60 -11.85
C THR A 140 -17.55 -15.84 -10.79
N LEU A 141 -17.18 -16.54 -9.71
CA LEU A 141 -17.98 -16.66 -8.49
C LEU A 141 -17.19 -16.09 -7.33
N VAL A 142 -17.82 -15.27 -6.52
CA VAL A 142 -17.29 -14.83 -5.22
C VAL A 142 -18.25 -15.32 -4.14
N SER A 143 -17.76 -16.15 -3.23
CA SER A 143 -18.58 -16.71 -2.16
C SER A 143 -17.69 -17.13 -0.96
N SER A 144 -18.26 -17.05 0.24
CA SER A 144 -17.71 -17.68 1.45
C SER A 144 -18.34 -19.07 1.72
N ASN A 145 -19.33 -19.48 0.91
CA ASN A 145 -19.99 -20.78 1.03
C ASN A 145 -19.23 -21.84 0.23
N ILE A 146 -18.68 -22.83 0.93
CA ILE A 146 -17.86 -23.87 0.34
C ILE A 146 -18.64 -24.75 -0.67
N GLU A 147 -19.91 -24.99 -0.42
CA GLU A 147 -20.75 -25.82 -1.32
C GLU A 147 -20.95 -25.11 -2.68
N GLN A 148 -21.15 -23.79 -2.66
CA GLN A 148 -21.25 -22.98 -3.89
C GLN A 148 -19.91 -22.97 -4.64
N LEU A 149 -18.78 -22.87 -3.94
CA LEU A 149 -17.45 -22.91 -4.55
C LEU A 149 -17.21 -24.27 -5.21
N VAL A 150 -17.51 -25.37 -4.51
CA VAL A 150 -17.34 -26.72 -5.05
C VAL A 150 -18.26 -26.95 -6.26
N ALA A 151 -19.51 -26.52 -6.18
CA ALA A 151 -20.43 -26.63 -7.33
C ALA A 151 -19.89 -25.86 -8.54
N PHE A 152 -19.43 -24.63 -8.34
CA PHE A 152 -18.84 -23.82 -9.42
C PHE A 152 -17.61 -24.49 -10.05
N ILE A 153 -16.73 -25.10 -9.23
CA ILE A 153 -15.56 -25.82 -9.73
C ILE A 153 -15.98 -27.02 -10.57
N ASN A 154 -16.93 -27.79 -10.09
CA ASN A 154 -17.43 -28.99 -10.80
C ASN A 154 -18.15 -28.65 -12.12
N ASP A 155 -18.76 -27.47 -12.21
CA ASP A 155 -19.44 -26.99 -13.42
C ASP A 155 -18.49 -26.41 -14.49
N ASN A 156 -17.18 -26.36 -14.19
CA ASN A 156 -16.17 -25.80 -15.09
C ASN A 156 -14.98 -26.77 -15.21
N GLU A 157 -14.43 -26.91 -16.42
CA GLU A 157 -13.30 -27.81 -16.68
C GLU A 157 -12.02 -27.39 -15.91
N GLU A 158 -11.83 -26.10 -15.72
CA GLU A 158 -10.72 -25.52 -14.96
C GLU A 158 -11.21 -24.30 -14.15
N ALA A 159 -10.76 -24.17 -12.95
CA ALA A 159 -11.05 -23.00 -12.11
C ALA A 159 -9.77 -22.49 -11.39
N ILE A 160 -9.68 -21.18 -11.23
CA ILE A 160 -8.64 -20.54 -10.41
C ILE A 160 -9.30 -20.03 -9.13
N VAL A 161 -8.86 -20.54 -7.99
CA VAL A 161 -9.31 -20.07 -6.67
C VAL A 161 -8.28 -19.09 -6.11
N LYS A 162 -8.78 -17.95 -5.63
CA LYS A 162 -7.94 -16.87 -5.07
C LYS A 162 -8.57 -16.33 -3.80
N PRO A 163 -7.85 -16.17 -2.68
CA PRO A 163 -8.35 -15.41 -1.53
C PRO A 163 -8.46 -13.91 -1.89
N LEU A 164 -9.38 -13.20 -1.24
CA LEU A 164 -9.61 -11.78 -1.54
C LEU A 164 -8.54 -10.86 -0.92
N ASP A 165 -7.92 -11.29 0.15
CA ASP A 165 -7.01 -10.53 1.02
C ASP A 165 -5.53 -10.83 0.80
N SER A 166 -5.18 -11.78 -0.08
CA SER A 166 -3.79 -12.14 -0.42
C SER A 166 -3.28 -11.38 -1.64
N MET A 167 -1.95 -11.28 -1.76
CA MET A 167 -1.25 -10.66 -2.87
C MET A 167 -0.10 -11.52 -3.41
N GLY A 168 0.56 -11.06 -4.47
CA GLY A 168 1.80 -11.64 -4.98
C GLY A 168 1.69 -13.08 -5.50
N GLY A 169 0.47 -13.55 -5.80
CA GLY A 169 0.22 -14.92 -6.23
C GLY A 169 0.16 -15.94 -5.09
N LYS A 170 0.21 -15.48 -3.83
CA LYS A 170 0.10 -16.35 -2.67
C LYS A 170 -1.30 -16.95 -2.59
N ASP A 171 -1.37 -18.25 -2.23
CA ASP A 171 -2.61 -18.99 -2.04
C ASP A 171 -3.54 -18.98 -3.27
N ILE A 172 -2.97 -18.92 -4.47
CA ILE A 172 -3.70 -19.10 -5.73
C ILE A 172 -3.58 -20.56 -6.17
N TYR A 173 -4.73 -21.19 -6.38
CA TYR A 173 -4.82 -22.61 -6.76
C TYR A 173 -5.51 -22.75 -8.10
N LYS A 174 -4.92 -23.55 -8.99
CA LYS A 174 -5.58 -24.04 -10.21
C LYS A 174 -6.16 -25.42 -9.94
N LEU A 175 -7.47 -25.54 -10.09
CA LEU A 175 -8.23 -26.76 -9.90
C LEU A 175 -8.76 -27.24 -11.25
N LYS A 176 -8.85 -28.59 -11.38
CA LYS A 176 -9.38 -29.29 -12.56
C LYS A 176 -10.43 -30.28 -12.14
#